data_e4bdaacad45d599116bfc1cde381bc1f
#
_entry.id   e4bdaacad45d599116bfc1cde381bc1f
#
_cell.length_a   1.000
_cell.length_b   1.000
_cell.length_c   1.000
_cell.angle_alpha   90.00
_cell.angle_beta   90.00
_cell.angle_gamma   90.00
#
_symmetry.space_group_name_H-M   'P 1'
#
loop_
_entity.id
_entity.type
_entity.pdbx_description
1 polymer ?
#
loop_
_entity_poly.entity_id
_entity_poly.type
_entity_poly.pdbx_seq_one_letter_code
_entity_poly.pdbx_strand_id
1 'polypeptide(L)'
;MIRTWQITHHGPKELHFPNASSLDAVTRQLPQGYYTTFRTYDSCTRVVGLKAHFRRLPHADASLLRRSLRLLLEPYRPGEARVRLMETRDGKCYISIEPLKLPPTEVYERGVRVETVTLQRTNPREKSTAFIGASEAERKKIAQRGIFEALLVKNGRILEGMTSNFFYVRDDVLHTARRGILLGVTRTMVIRAARGMGVEVRYKPLKVDQLPAVDEAFITSSSRGIVPVVQIDDVTVGEGRVGALTKQLSAAYEAYVRKKAETI
;
A
#
# COMPACT_ATOMS: atom_id res chain seq x y z
N MET A 1 -0.05 19.91 -4.74
CA MET A 1 -0.94 20.30 -3.62
C MET A 1 -1.95 19.18 -3.41
N ILE A 2 -2.35 18.89 -2.17
CA ILE A 2 -3.42 17.92 -1.86
C ILE A 2 -4.74 18.66 -1.93
N ARG A 3 -5.71 18.08 -2.62
CA ARG A 3 -7.08 18.57 -2.64
C ARG A 3 -8.01 17.51 -2.07
N THR A 4 -9.04 17.92 -1.34
CA THR A 4 -9.95 17.01 -0.64
C THR A 4 -11.40 17.46 -0.81
N TRP A 5 -12.29 16.52 -1.03
CA TRP A 5 -13.72 16.78 -1.19
C TRP A 5 -14.54 15.83 -0.33
N GLN A 6 -15.59 16.35 0.27
CA GLN A 6 -16.68 15.55 0.77
C GLN A 6 -17.60 15.21 -0.41
N ILE A 7 -17.96 13.96 -0.55
CA ILE A 7 -18.84 13.48 -1.62
C ILE A 7 -20.28 13.47 -1.11
N THR A 8 -21.14 14.24 -1.76
CA THR A 8 -22.57 14.35 -1.42
C THR A 8 -23.41 13.98 -2.63
N HIS A 9 -24.70 13.78 -2.43
CA HIS A 9 -25.67 13.54 -3.53
C HIS A 9 -25.75 14.72 -4.50
N HIS A 10 -25.42 15.93 -4.04
CA HIS A 10 -25.36 17.14 -4.88
C HIS A 10 -24.02 17.34 -5.58
N GLY A 11 -23.06 16.43 -5.38
CA GLY A 11 -21.74 16.47 -5.95
C GLY A 11 -20.61 16.66 -4.93
N PRO A 12 -19.35 16.75 -5.41
CA PRO A 12 -18.18 16.98 -4.57
C PRO A 12 -18.18 18.40 -3.99
N LYS A 13 -18.07 18.52 -2.65
CA LYS A 13 -17.85 19.78 -1.93
C LYS A 13 -16.40 19.85 -1.48
N GLU A 14 -15.64 20.81 -2.00
CA GLU A 14 -14.22 20.96 -1.66
C GLU A 14 -14.04 21.41 -0.20
N LEU A 15 -13.03 20.81 0.45
CA LEU A 15 -12.62 21.12 1.81
C LEU A 15 -11.16 21.57 1.80
N HIS A 16 -10.83 22.58 2.61
CA HIS A 16 -9.49 23.14 2.67
C HIS A 16 -8.77 22.69 3.94
N PHE A 17 -7.54 22.16 3.76
CA PHE A 17 -6.63 21.73 4.83
C PHE A 17 -5.26 22.39 4.63
N PRO A 18 -5.12 23.69 4.90
CA PRO A 18 -3.94 24.48 4.50
C PRO A 18 -2.62 23.95 5.10
N ASN A 19 -2.68 23.33 6.27
CA ASN A 19 -1.50 22.83 7.00
C ASN A 19 -1.24 21.33 6.77
N ALA A 20 -1.97 20.68 5.87
CA ALA A 20 -1.80 19.25 5.62
C ALA A 20 -0.73 18.98 4.56
N SER A 21 0.40 18.45 4.99
CA SER A 21 1.54 18.09 4.10
C SER A 21 1.42 16.69 3.48
N SER A 22 0.43 15.88 3.88
CA SER A 22 0.25 14.50 3.41
C SER A 22 -1.21 14.06 3.49
N LEU A 23 -1.58 13.02 2.72
CA LEU A 23 -2.89 12.37 2.84
C LEU A 23 -3.17 11.87 4.27
N ASP A 24 -2.14 11.47 5.01
CA ASP A 24 -2.30 11.06 6.41
C ASP A 24 -2.62 12.26 7.31
N ALA A 25 -2.01 13.43 7.05
CA ALA A 25 -2.31 14.67 7.78
C ALA A 25 -3.74 15.15 7.54
N VAL A 26 -4.25 15.07 6.31
CA VAL A 26 -5.67 15.31 5.99
C VAL A 26 -6.57 14.32 6.74
N THR A 27 -6.24 13.02 6.64
CA THR A 27 -7.08 11.96 7.23
C THR A 27 -7.22 12.10 8.75
N ARG A 28 -6.20 12.59 9.46
CA ARG A 28 -6.27 12.82 10.91
C ARG A 28 -7.18 13.97 11.32
N GLN A 29 -7.47 14.89 10.40
CA GLN A 29 -8.39 16.02 10.63
C GLN A 29 -9.84 15.65 10.28
N LEU A 30 -10.08 14.48 9.70
CA LEU A 30 -11.41 13.96 9.42
C LEU A 30 -11.87 12.99 10.53
N PRO A 31 -13.19 12.81 10.72
CA PRO A 31 -13.69 11.81 11.65
C PRO A 31 -13.20 10.41 11.33
N GLN A 32 -13.06 9.54 12.34
CA GLN A 32 -12.55 8.18 12.14
C GLN A 32 -13.47 7.34 11.24
N GLY A 33 -12.83 6.42 10.49
CA GLY A 33 -13.56 5.54 9.59
C GLY A 33 -12.65 4.55 8.88
N TYR A 34 -13.07 4.14 7.70
CA TYR A 34 -12.37 3.23 6.81
C TYR A 34 -11.76 4.01 5.66
N TYR A 35 -10.64 3.53 5.13
CA TYR A 35 -10.03 4.18 3.98
C TYR A 35 -9.38 3.19 3.03
N THR A 36 -9.12 3.64 1.83
CA THR A 36 -8.27 2.94 0.87
C THR A 36 -7.41 3.95 0.11
N THR A 37 -6.23 3.53 -0.33
CA THR A 37 -5.33 4.40 -1.09
C THR A 37 -4.83 3.61 -2.30
N PHE A 38 -4.82 4.25 -3.46
CA PHE A 38 -4.30 3.69 -4.71
C PHE A 38 -3.68 4.79 -5.57
N ARG A 39 -3.00 4.40 -6.63
CA ARG A 39 -2.57 5.29 -7.71
C ARG A 39 -3.39 5.07 -8.96
N THR A 40 -3.44 6.07 -9.80
CA THR A 40 -4.00 5.99 -11.15
C THR A 40 -2.97 5.50 -12.16
N TYR A 41 -3.44 5.23 -13.38
CA TYR A 41 -2.69 4.81 -14.56
C TYR A 41 -3.36 5.41 -15.80
N ASP A 42 -2.61 5.45 -16.90
CA ASP A 42 -3.09 5.90 -18.22
C ASP A 42 -3.73 7.31 -18.14
N SER A 43 -2.94 8.27 -17.64
CA SER A 43 -3.38 9.68 -17.51
C SER A 43 -4.65 9.80 -16.65
N CYS A 44 -4.63 9.23 -15.45
CA CYS A 44 -5.74 9.27 -14.50
C CYS A 44 -7.05 8.62 -14.98
N THR A 45 -7.00 7.73 -15.98
CA THR A 45 -8.22 7.08 -16.49
C THR A 45 -8.47 5.69 -15.93
N ARG A 46 -7.44 5.04 -15.36
CA ARG A 46 -7.51 3.65 -14.91
C ARG A 46 -6.96 3.43 -13.51
N VAL A 47 -7.45 2.39 -12.84
CA VAL A 47 -7.00 1.97 -11.50
C VAL A 47 -6.94 0.45 -11.44
N VAL A 48 -5.93 -0.10 -10.81
CA VAL A 48 -5.82 -1.55 -10.61
C VAL A 48 -6.62 -1.98 -9.39
N GLY A 49 -7.59 -2.88 -9.61
CA GLY A 49 -8.41 -3.44 -8.53
C GLY A 49 -9.38 -2.43 -7.92
N LEU A 50 -9.94 -1.52 -8.69
CA LEU A 50 -10.86 -0.48 -8.24
C LEU A 50 -12.03 -1.04 -7.42
N LYS A 51 -12.63 -2.15 -7.90
CA LYS A 51 -13.71 -2.85 -7.16
C LYS A 51 -13.25 -3.34 -5.78
N ALA A 52 -12.01 -3.82 -5.66
CA ALA A 52 -11.45 -4.27 -4.38
C ALA A 52 -11.18 -3.09 -3.43
N HIS A 53 -10.84 -1.92 -3.97
CA HIS A 53 -10.72 -0.68 -3.20
C HIS A 53 -12.08 -0.22 -2.67
N PHE A 54 -13.13 -0.21 -3.48
CA PHE A 54 -14.47 0.17 -3.04
C PHE A 54 -15.01 -0.76 -1.95
N ARG A 55 -14.78 -2.08 -2.02
CA ARG A 55 -15.19 -3.03 -0.98
C ARG A 55 -14.61 -2.77 0.42
N ARG A 56 -13.63 -1.89 0.56
CA ARG A 56 -13.08 -1.46 1.86
C ARG A 56 -13.89 -0.36 2.53
N LEU A 57 -14.87 0.17 1.82
CA LEU A 57 -15.78 1.22 2.26
C LEU A 57 -17.19 0.60 2.30
N PRO A 58 -17.62 0.10 3.47
CA PRO A 58 -18.74 -0.85 3.55
C PRO A 58 -20.09 -0.29 3.13
N HIS A 59 -20.31 1.02 3.25
CA HIS A 59 -21.61 1.65 2.96
C HIS A 59 -21.52 2.66 1.79
N ALA A 60 -20.33 2.90 1.25
CA ALA A 60 -20.14 3.89 0.21
C ALA A 60 -20.78 3.46 -1.13
N ASP A 61 -21.50 4.38 -1.76
CA ASP A 61 -22.01 4.18 -3.11
C ASP A 61 -20.85 4.18 -4.12
N ALA A 62 -20.54 2.99 -4.63
CA ALA A 62 -19.46 2.77 -5.59
C ALA A 62 -19.70 3.54 -6.92
N SER A 63 -20.97 3.73 -7.34
CA SER A 63 -21.31 4.45 -8.56
C SER A 63 -21.08 5.94 -8.38
N LEU A 64 -21.49 6.49 -7.25
CA LEU A 64 -21.24 7.89 -6.88
C LEU A 64 -19.73 8.17 -6.76
N LEU A 65 -18.99 7.30 -6.07
CA LEU A 65 -17.53 7.43 -5.96
C LEU A 65 -16.85 7.38 -7.32
N ARG A 66 -17.26 6.49 -8.21
CA ARG A 66 -16.71 6.38 -9.58
C ARG A 66 -16.98 7.64 -10.40
N ARG A 67 -18.21 8.18 -10.40
CA ARG A 67 -18.54 9.43 -11.09
C ARG A 67 -17.73 10.61 -10.54
N SER A 68 -17.62 10.70 -9.22
CA SER A 68 -16.84 11.75 -8.57
C SER A 68 -15.35 11.64 -8.91
N LEU A 69 -14.78 10.43 -8.93
CA LEU A 69 -13.39 10.21 -9.34
C LEU A 69 -13.09 10.69 -10.75
N ARG A 70 -13.97 10.39 -11.73
CA ARG A 70 -13.81 10.86 -13.11
C ARG A 70 -13.71 12.39 -13.19
N LEU A 71 -14.63 13.08 -12.51
CA LEU A 71 -14.65 14.55 -12.47
C LEU A 71 -13.40 15.11 -11.78
N LEU A 72 -13.05 14.59 -10.61
CA LEU A 72 -12.02 15.14 -9.74
C LEU A 72 -10.60 14.82 -10.23
N LEU A 73 -10.41 13.81 -11.07
CA LEU A 73 -9.13 13.42 -11.64
C LEU A 73 -8.78 14.17 -12.94
N GLU A 74 -9.76 14.80 -13.60
CA GLU A 74 -9.55 15.53 -14.83
C GLU A 74 -8.42 16.58 -14.74
N PRO A 75 -8.34 17.42 -13.68
CA PRO A 75 -7.28 18.43 -13.57
C PRO A 75 -5.87 17.86 -13.36
N TYR A 76 -5.72 16.55 -13.12
CA TYR A 76 -4.41 15.90 -12.91
C TYR A 76 -3.80 15.35 -14.20
N ARG A 77 -4.57 15.31 -15.30
CA ARG A 77 -4.09 14.85 -16.60
C ARG A 77 -3.12 15.87 -17.22
N PRO A 78 -2.11 15.40 -17.99
CA PRO A 78 -1.84 14.00 -18.39
C PRO A 78 -1.03 13.20 -17.36
N GLY A 79 -0.75 13.74 -16.20
CA GLY A 79 -0.03 13.03 -15.13
C GLY A 79 -0.85 11.94 -14.46
N GLU A 80 -0.28 11.42 -13.37
CA GLU A 80 -0.94 10.44 -12.52
C GLU A 80 -1.19 10.99 -11.12
N ALA A 81 -2.16 10.41 -10.43
CA ALA A 81 -2.56 10.82 -9.10
C ALA A 81 -2.47 9.69 -8.09
N ARG A 82 -2.23 10.07 -6.85
CA ARG A 82 -2.44 9.21 -5.68
C ARG A 82 -3.73 9.64 -5.02
N VAL A 83 -4.64 8.68 -4.88
CA VAL A 83 -6.01 8.90 -4.41
C VAL A 83 -6.22 8.18 -3.09
N ARG A 84 -6.86 8.86 -2.14
CA ARG A 84 -7.42 8.25 -0.94
C ARG A 84 -8.93 8.41 -0.92
N LEU A 85 -9.63 7.30 -0.83
CA LEU A 85 -11.06 7.28 -0.50
C LEU A 85 -11.21 6.97 0.97
N MET A 86 -12.13 7.64 1.60
CA MET A 86 -12.43 7.45 3.02
C MET A 86 -13.95 7.46 3.22
N GLU A 87 -14.40 6.59 4.10
CA GLU A 87 -15.77 6.57 4.62
C GLU A 87 -15.72 6.65 6.14
N THR A 88 -16.35 7.65 6.72
CA THR A 88 -16.45 7.80 8.16
C THR A 88 -17.49 6.85 8.75
N ARG A 89 -17.47 6.64 10.05
CA ARG A 89 -18.42 5.74 10.72
C ARG A 89 -19.87 6.21 10.61
N ASP A 90 -20.09 7.52 10.42
CA ASP A 90 -21.42 8.12 10.15
C ASP A 90 -21.77 8.16 8.65
N GLY A 91 -21.04 7.42 7.81
CA GLY A 91 -21.34 7.20 6.39
C GLY A 91 -20.93 8.34 5.44
N LYS A 92 -20.27 9.40 5.92
CA LYS A 92 -19.77 10.45 5.03
C LYS A 92 -18.56 9.97 4.24
N CYS A 93 -18.56 10.24 2.93
CA CYS A 93 -17.48 9.86 2.03
C CYS A 93 -16.60 11.04 1.66
N TYR A 94 -15.29 10.78 1.58
CA TYR A 94 -14.28 11.78 1.20
C TYR A 94 -13.36 11.23 0.14
N ILE A 95 -12.94 12.09 -0.78
CA ILE A 95 -11.91 11.83 -1.78
C ILE A 95 -10.80 12.84 -1.57
N SER A 96 -9.58 12.37 -1.32
CA SER A 96 -8.38 13.20 -1.28
C SER A 96 -7.43 12.79 -2.40
N ILE A 97 -6.94 13.75 -3.15
CA ILE A 97 -6.09 13.53 -4.33
C ILE A 97 -4.85 14.40 -4.24
N GLU A 98 -3.71 13.81 -4.57
CA GLU A 98 -2.42 14.49 -4.76
C GLU A 98 -1.76 13.99 -6.06
N PRO A 99 -0.92 14.80 -6.72
CA PRO A 99 -0.08 14.30 -7.80
C PRO A 99 0.73 13.10 -7.34
N LEU A 100 0.84 12.08 -8.18
CA LEU A 100 1.59 10.87 -7.85
C LEU A 100 3.09 11.21 -7.74
N LYS A 101 3.68 10.84 -6.63
CA LYS A 101 5.14 10.83 -6.44
C LYS A 101 5.56 9.40 -6.14
N LEU A 102 6.22 8.78 -7.10
CA LEU A 102 6.86 7.47 -6.89
C LEU A 102 8.20 7.64 -6.20
N PRO A 103 8.66 6.62 -5.46
CA PRO A 103 10.06 6.55 -5.05
C PRO A 103 10.98 6.67 -6.26
N PRO A 104 12.21 7.20 -6.10
CA PRO A 104 13.21 7.21 -7.16
C PRO A 104 13.49 5.81 -7.71
N THR A 105 13.94 5.71 -8.95
CA THR A 105 14.21 4.44 -9.64
C THR A 105 15.20 3.56 -8.87
N GLU A 106 16.18 4.20 -8.22
CA GLU A 106 17.20 3.54 -7.39
C GLU A 106 16.60 2.71 -6.24
N VAL A 107 15.44 3.11 -5.72
CA VAL A 107 14.70 2.35 -4.71
C VAL A 107 14.30 0.97 -5.22
N TYR A 108 13.92 0.89 -6.49
CA TYR A 108 13.53 -0.37 -7.13
C TYR A 108 14.73 -1.19 -7.63
N GLU A 109 15.82 -0.52 -8.02
CA GLU A 109 17.04 -1.16 -8.55
C GLU A 109 17.95 -1.67 -7.44
N ARG A 110 18.10 -0.90 -6.36
CA ARG A 110 19.02 -1.21 -5.25
C ARG A 110 18.33 -1.83 -4.05
N GLY A 111 17.00 -1.66 -3.94
CA GLY A 111 16.22 -2.07 -2.78
C GLY A 111 16.37 -1.11 -1.60
N VAL A 112 15.65 -1.41 -0.53
CA VAL A 112 15.54 -0.54 0.65
C VAL A 112 15.91 -1.25 1.94
N ARG A 113 16.22 -0.45 2.96
CA ARG A 113 16.36 -0.89 4.35
C ARG A 113 15.03 -0.70 5.07
N VAL A 114 14.63 -1.69 5.85
CA VAL A 114 13.44 -1.67 6.71
C VAL A 114 13.81 -2.11 8.11
N GLU A 115 12.99 -1.78 9.09
CA GLU A 115 13.19 -2.19 10.48
C GLU A 115 11.97 -2.87 11.04
N THR A 116 12.16 -3.76 12.01
CA THR A 116 11.08 -4.39 12.75
C THR A 116 10.60 -3.52 13.90
N VAL A 117 9.28 -3.52 14.15
CA VAL A 117 8.69 -2.81 15.30
C VAL A 117 7.58 -3.66 15.94
N THR A 118 7.51 -3.60 17.25
CA THR A 118 6.44 -4.24 18.02
C THR A 118 5.22 -3.33 18.07
N LEU A 119 4.51 -3.25 16.97
CA LEU A 119 3.26 -2.49 16.83
C LEU A 119 2.21 -3.39 16.16
N GLN A 120 0.96 -3.29 16.58
CA GLN A 120 -0.12 -4.14 16.09
C GLN A 120 -1.32 -3.32 15.63
N ARG A 121 -2.01 -3.82 14.60
CA ARG A 121 -3.35 -3.33 14.25
C ARG A 121 -4.38 -3.99 15.16
N THR A 122 -5.28 -3.21 15.73
CA THR A 122 -6.39 -3.74 16.55
C THR A 122 -7.28 -4.65 15.70
N ASN A 123 -7.65 -4.20 14.49
CA ASN A 123 -8.40 -4.99 13.53
C ASN A 123 -7.62 -5.05 12.18
N PRO A 124 -6.74 -6.05 11.99
CA PRO A 124 -5.88 -6.10 10.81
C PRO A 124 -6.62 -6.33 9.49
N ARG A 125 -7.87 -6.82 9.55
CA ARG A 125 -8.69 -7.00 8.32
C ARG A 125 -9.28 -5.70 7.79
N GLU A 126 -9.39 -4.69 8.64
CA GLU A 126 -9.92 -3.39 8.29
C GLU A 126 -8.80 -2.37 8.04
N LYS A 127 -8.96 -1.60 6.98
CA LYS A 127 -8.08 -0.46 6.76
C LYS A 127 -8.65 0.77 7.46
N SER A 128 -8.54 0.78 8.80
CA SER A 128 -9.05 1.84 9.67
C SER A 128 -8.10 3.03 9.75
N THR A 129 -8.67 4.25 9.79
CA THR A 129 -7.92 5.50 9.97
C THR A 129 -7.28 5.61 11.35
N ALA A 130 -7.80 4.91 12.37
CA ALA A 130 -7.21 4.88 13.71
C ALA A 130 -5.73 4.43 13.71
N PHE A 131 -5.35 3.50 12.81
CA PHE A 131 -3.96 3.04 12.70
C PHE A 131 -3.02 4.13 12.15
N ILE A 132 -3.52 5.10 11.40
CA ILE A 132 -2.71 6.24 10.92
C ILE A 132 -2.19 7.05 12.11
N GLY A 133 -3.06 7.36 13.07
CA GLY A 133 -2.67 8.06 14.31
C GLY A 133 -1.77 7.19 15.20
N ALA A 134 -2.16 5.95 15.45
CA ALA A 134 -1.41 5.03 16.30
C ALA A 134 0.03 4.75 15.80
N SER A 135 0.27 4.83 14.50
CA SER A 135 1.58 4.58 13.89
C SER A 135 2.40 5.85 13.61
N GLU A 136 1.89 7.04 13.93
CA GLU A 136 2.53 8.31 13.53
C GLU A 136 3.90 8.52 14.16
N ALA A 137 4.01 8.30 15.47
CA ALA A 137 5.28 8.48 16.19
C ALA A 137 6.36 7.56 15.64
N GLU A 138 6.03 6.29 15.41
CA GLU A 138 6.99 5.33 14.85
C GLU A 138 7.38 5.65 13.42
N ARG A 139 6.45 6.11 12.58
CA ARG A 139 6.75 6.56 11.21
C ARG A 139 7.71 7.74 11.18
N LYS A 140 7.54 8.73 12.10
CA LYS A 140 8.46 9.84 12.21
C LYS A 140 9.85 9.38 12.64
N LYS A 141 9.94 8.48 13.62
CA LYS A 141 11.19 7.93 14.12
C LYS A 141 11.98 7.19 13.03
N ILE A 142 11.34 6.28 12.29
CA ILE A 142 12.02 5.54 11.22
C ILE A 142 12.45 6.45 10.06
N ALA A 143 11.62 7.44 9.69
CA ALA A 143 11.93 8.39 8.62
C ALA A 143 13.16 9.25 8.95
N GLN A 144 13.33 9.68 10.20
CA GLN A 144 14.51 10.43 10.67
C GLN A 144 15.81 9.63 10.55
N ARG A 145 15.74 8.31 10.58
CA ARG A 145 16.88 7.39 10.44
C ARG A 145 17.10 6.91 9.00
N GLY A 146 16.38 7.46 8.03
CA GLY A 146 16.48 7.07 6.63
C GLY A 146 15.96 5.66 6.34
N ILE A 147 15.14 5.09 7.23
CA ILE A 147 14.51 3.79 7.07
C ILE A 147 13.25 3.93 6.23
N PHE A 148 13.11 3.09 5.21
CA PHE A 148 12.02 3.21 4.23
C PHE A 148 10.65 2.87 4.81
N GLU A 149 10.56 1.82 5.62
CA GLU A 149 9.32 1.37 6.24
C GLU A 149 9.60 0.51 7.49
N ALA A 150 8.65 0.42 8.42
CA ALA A 150 8.71 -0.53 9.50
C ALA A 150 7.84 -1.76 9.24
N LEU A 151 8.36 -2.93 9.62
CA LEU A 151 7.69 -4.23 9.59
C LEU A 151 7.08 -4.52 10.96
N LEU A 152 5.80 -4.84 10.98
CA LEU A 152 5.04 -5.12 12.20
C LEU A 152 5.33 -6.55 12.69
N VAL A 153 5.82 -6.65 13.92
CA VAL A 153 6.13 -7.94 14.58
C VAL A 153 5.10 -8.25 15.66
N LYS A 154 4.65 -9.50 15.67
CA LYS A 154 3.82 -10.08 16.72
C LYS A 154 4.32 -11.47 17.10
N ASN A 155 4.56 -11.70 18.37
CA ASN A 155 5.05 -13.00 18.89
C ASN A 155 6.27 -13.51 18.11
N GLY A 156 7.28 -12.65 17.91
CA GLY A 156 8.50 -12.94 17.19
C GLY A 156 8.33 -13.22 15.68
N ARG A 157 7.20 -12.82 15.07
CA ARG A 157 6.90 -13.06 13.65
C ARG A 157 6.62 -11.75 12.93
N ILE A 158 7.28 -11.54 11.80
CA ILE A 158 7.02 -10.44 10.87
C ILE A 158 5.72 -10.76 10.12
N LEU A 159 4.75 -9.85 10.19
CA LEU A 159 3.44 -10.01 9.58
C LEU A 159 3.28 -9.20 8.29
N GLU A 160 3.43 -7.89 8.38
CA GLU A 160 3.27 -6.94 7.27
C GLU A 160 4.05 -5.65 7.56
N GLY A 161 4.16 -4.74 6.59
CA GLY A 161 4.63 -3.38 6.85
C GLY A 161 3.52 -2.47 7.39
N MET A 162 3.88 -1.30 7.93
CA MET A 162 2.90 -0.31 8.39
C MET A 162 1.93 0.13 7.29
N THR A 163 2.40 0.21 6.04
CA THR A 163 1.61 0.65 4.88
C THR A 163 1.60 -0.34 3.72
N SER A 164 2.20 -1.52 3.91
CA SER A 164 2.45 -2.53 2.89
C SER A 164 2.21 -3.94 3.42
N ASN A 165 2.19 -4.94 2.51
CA ASN A 165 2.33 -6.33 2.90
C ASN A 165 3.77 -6.79 2.67
N PHE A 166 4.25 -7.71 3.50
CA PHE A 166 5.59 -8.27 3.45
C PHE A 166 5.60 -9.65 2.80
N PHE A 167 6.63 -9.87 1.98
CA PHE A 167 6.95 -11.15 1.34
C PHE A 167 8.43 -11.46 1.51
N TYR A 168 8.74 -12.75 1.56
CA TYR A 168 10.11 -13.22 1.49
C TYR A 168 10.21 -14.50 0.65
N VAL A 169 11.36 -14.74 0.09
CA VAL A 169 11.72 -15.95 -0.66
C VAL A 169 12.69 -16.76 0.19
N ARG A 170 12.49 -18.05 0.23
CA ARG A 170 13.39 -19.03 0.81
C ARG A 170 13.26 -20.34 0.06
N ASP A 171 14.37 -20.91 -0.38
CA ASP A 171 14.41 -22.15 -1.16
C ASP A 171 13.46 -22.10 -2.37
N ASP A 172 13.52 -21.02 -3.16
CA ASP A 172 12.65 -20.71 -4.33
C ASP A 172 11.14 -20.65 -4.04
N VAL A 173 10.73 -20.71 -2.79
CA VAL A 173 9.34 -20.60 -2.36
C VAL A 173 9.01 -19.19 -1.91
N LEU A 174 7.94 -18.62 -2.44
CA LEU A 174 7.44 -17.31 -2.01
C LEU A 174 6.56 -17.44 -0.76
N HIS A 175 6.92 -16.72 0.27
CA HIS A 175 6.23 -16.74 1.55
C HIS A 175 5.58 -15.38 1.88
N THR A 176 4.44 -15.42 2.57
CA THR A 176 3.79 -14.21 3.13
C THR A 176 2.84 -14.62 4.26
N ALA A 177 2.55 -13.72 5.19
CA ALA A 177 1.53 -13.97 6.20
C ALA A 177 0.12 -14.02 5.59
N ARG A 178 -0.81 -14.76 6.22
CA ARG A 178 -2.24 -14.82 5.85
C ARG A 178 -3.15 -14.33 6.97
N ARG A 179 -2.75 -14.47 8.22
CA ARG A 179 -3.51 -14.05 9.41
C ARG A 179 -2.82 -12.89 10.09
N GLY A 180 -3.57 -12.04 10.78
CA GLY A 180 -3.03 -10.88 11.48
C GLY A 180 -2.57 -9.73 10.58
N ILE A 181 -2.99 -9.71 9.31
CA ILE A 181 -2.60 -8.71 8.31
C ILE A 181 -3.81 -8.14 7.57
N LEU A 182 -3.61 -6.99 6.96
CA LEU A 182 -4.51 -6.47 5.93
C LEU A 182 -4.33 -7.28 4.63
N LEU A 183 -5.43 -7.77 4.06
CA LEU A 183 -5.38 -8.40 2.73
C LEU A 183 -5.24 -7.31 1.65
N GLY A 184 -3.99 -7.04 1.26
CA GLY A 184 -3.64 -6.01 0.28
C GLY A 184 -4.18 -6.33 -1.13
N VAL A 185 -4.61 -5.30 -1.85
CA VAL A 185 -5.01 -5.44 -3.26
C VAL A 185 -3.80 -5.87 -4.08
N THR A 186 -2.69 -5.15 -3.99
CA THR A 186 -1.42 -5.50 -4.65
C THR A 186 -0.91 -6.88 -4.22
N ARG A 187 -0.98 -7.21 -2.91
CA ARG A 187 -0.62 -8.54 -2.41
C ARG A 187 -1.35 -9.66 -3.15
N THR A 188 -2.65 -9.50 -3.37
CA THR A 188 -3.46 -10.51 -4.07
C THR A 188 -3.01 -10.68 -5.52
N MET A 189 -2.63 -9.58 -6.17
CA MET A 189 -2.15 -9.59 -7.56
C MET A 189 -0.77 -10.24 -7.68
N VAL A 190 0.14 -9.93 -6.76
CA VAL A 190 1.48 -10.55 -6.71
C VAL A 190 1.39 -12.06 -6.49
N ILE A 191 0.51 -12.52 -5.59
CA ILE A 191 0.28 -13.96 -5.39
C ILE A 191 -0.25 -14.64 -6.68
N ARG A 192 -1.15 -13.95 -7.41
CA ARG A 192 -1.66 -14.47 -8.69
C ARG A 192 -0.56 -14.53 -9.76
N ALA A 193 0.27 -13.48 -9.83
CA ALA A 193 1.39 -13.44 -10.75
C ALA A 193 2.40 -14.56 -10.44
N ALA A 194 2.80 -14.73 -9.19
CA ALA A 194 3.70 -15.80 -8.75
C ALA A 194 3.19 -17.19 -9.16
N ARG A 195 1.92 -17.48 -8.88
CA ARG A 195 1.30 -18.74 -9.27
C ARG A 195 1.22 -18.93 -10.79
N GLY A 196 0.95 -17.86 -11.53
CA GLY A 196 0.96 -17.89 -13.00
C GLY A 196 2.33 -18.16 -13.60
N MET A 197 3.40 -17.90 -12.85
CA MET A 197 4.80 -18.22 -13.20
C MET A 197 5.24 -19.59 -12.68
N GLY A 198 4.36 -20.39 -12.06
CA GLY A 198 4.70 -21.67 -11.45
C GLY A 198 5.43 -21.57 -10.09
N VAL A 199 5.53 -20.37 -9.50
CA VAL A 199 6.18 -20.18 -8.20
C VAL A 199 5.26 -20.69 -7.09
N GLU A 200 5.80 -21.57 -6.23
CA GLU A 200 5.08 -22.03 -5.05
C GLU A 200 4.88 -20.88 -4.07
N VAL A 201 3.65 -20.75 -3.53
CA VAL A 201 3.32 -19.70 -2.55
C VAL A 201 2.84 -20.34 -1.25
N ARG A 202 3.57 -20.12 -0.17
CA ARG A 202 3.24 -20.59 1.18
C ARG A 202 2.80 -19.44 2.08
N TYR A 203 1.73 -19.68 2.84
CA TYR A 203 1.22 -18.71 3.82
C TYR A 203 1.86 -18.93 5.20
N LYS A 204 3.12 -18.51 5.33
CA LYS A 204 3.91 -18.63 6.55
C LYS A 204 4.57 -17.28 6.87
N PRO A 205 4.28 -16.65 8.04
CA PRO A 205 5.01 -15.47 8.47
C PRO A 205 6.45 -15.82 8.82
N LEU A 206 7.38 -14.92 8.54
CA LEU A 206 8.79 -15.09 8.87
C LEU A 206 9.00 -14.91 10.39
N LYS A 207 9.72 -15.80 11.03
CA LYS A 207 10.23 -15.56 12.40
C LYS A 207 11.45 -14.65 12.34
N VAL A 208 11.57 -13.73 13.29
CA VAL A 208 12.71 -12.78 13.33
C VAL A 208 14.05 -13.50 13.44
N ASP A 209 14.12 -14.60 14.20
CA ASP A 209 15.30 -15.45 14.34
C ASP A 209 15.71 -16.20 13.05
N GLN A 210 14.83 -16.22 12.04
CA GLN A 210 15.07 -16.85 10.74
C GLN A 210 15.45 -15.85 9.64
N LEU A 211 15.63 -14.56 9.96
CA LEU A 211 16.06 -13.54 9.00
C LEU A 211 17.33 -13.92 8.22
N PRO A 212 18.39 -14.48 8.84
CA PRO A 212 19.62 -14.83 8.11
C PRO A 212 19.44 -15.91 7.03
N ALA A 213 18.32 -16.63 7.05
CA ALA A 213 18.03 -17.69 6.07
C ALA A 213 17.08 -17.23 4.95
N VAL A 214 16.89 -15.92 4.77
CA VAL A 214 16.03 -15.34 3.73
C VAL A 214 16.87 -15.02 2.50
N ASP A 215 16.47 -15.55 1.34
CA ASP A 215 17.17 -15.32 0.07
C ASP A 215 16.80 -13.96 -0.54
N GLU A 216 15.50 -13.62 -0.55
CA GLU A 216 14.98 -12.35 -1.07
C GLU A 216 13.82 -11.85 -0.20
N ALA A 217 13.64 -10.53 -0.15
CA ALA A 217 12.45 -9.93 0.48
C ALA A 217 11.94 -8.72 -0.29
N PHE A 218 10.65 -8.45 -0.16
CA PHE A 218 10.03 -7.25 -0.71
C PHE A 218 8.75 -6.89 0.04
N ILE A 219 8.34 -5.64 -0.11
CA ILE A 219 7.06 -5.13 0.38
C ILE A 219 6.16 -4.68 -0.78
N THR A 220 4.84 -4.69 -0.57
CA THR A 220 3.88 -4.34 -1.63
C THR A 220 2.82 -3.37 -1.17
N SER A 221 2.52 -2.36 -1.98
CA SER A 221 1.42 -1.43 -1.76
C SER A 221 0.81 -0.92 -3.07
N SER A 222 -0.45 -0.46 -3.01
CA SER A 222 -1.17 -0.01 -4.21
C SER A 222 -0.64 1.29 -4.82
N SER A 223 0.18 2.06 -4.10
CA SER A 223 0.78 3.29 -4.62
C SER A 223 2.22 3.11 -5.09
N ARG A 224 2.95 2.10 -4.59
CA ARG A 224 4.38 1.90 -4.88
C ARG A 224 4.68 0.61 -5.65
N GLY A 225 3.68 -0.29 -5.80
CA GLY A 225 3.90 -1.60 -6.41
C GLY A 225 4.72 -2.53 -5.50
N ILE A 226 5.70 -3.23 -6.07
CA ILE A 226 6.68 -4.07 -5.38
C ILE A 226 7.92 -3.22 -5.10
N VAL A 227 8.35 -3.15 -3.84
CA VAL A 227 9.59 -2.49 -3.41
C VAL A 227 10.51 -3.54 -2.80
N PRO A 228 11.68 -3.83 -3.40
CA PRO A 228 12.62 -4.80 -2.88
C PRO A 228 13.19 -4.38 -1.52
N VAL A 229 13.45 -5.35 -0.64
CA VAL A 229 14.06 -5.15 0.67
C VAL A 229 15.39 -5.91 0.70
N VAL A 230 16.47 -5.20 0.98
CA VAL A 230 17.84 -5.76 0.99
C VAL A 230 18.46 -5.80 2.37
N GLN A 231 17.81 -5.17 3.36
CA GLN A 231 18.21 -5.22 4.76
C GLN A 231 17.01 -5.11 5.68
N ILE A 232 16.95 -5.93 6.71
CA ILE A 232 15.92 -5.90 7.77
C ILE A 232 16.66 -5.82 9.11
N ASP A 233 16.44 -4.75 9.87
CA ASP A 233 17.25 -4.38 11.03
C ASP A 233 18.76 -4.34 10.63
N ASP A 234 19.62 -5.06 11.32
CA ASP A 234 21.05 -5.19 11.00
C ASP A 234 21.36 -6.42 10.12
N VAL A 235 20.34 -7.17 9.68
CA VAL A 235 20.51 -8.39 8.90
C VAL A 235 20.39 -8.08 7.40
N THR A 236 21.43 -8.40 6.65
CA THR A 236 21.42 -8.37 5.19
C THR A 236 20.52 -9.48 4.65
N VAL A 237 19.62 -9.17 3.73
CA VAL A 237 18.76 -10.14 3.04
C VAL A 237 19.53 -10.72 1.85
N GLY A 238 19.70 -12.05 1.84
CA GLY A 238 20.43 -12.74 0.79
C GLY A 238 21.84 -12.14 0.60
N GLU A 239 22.14 -11.70 -0.61
CA GLU A 239 23.42 -11.07 -0.96
C GLU A 239 23.43 -9.53 -0.82
N GLY A 240 22.43 -8.92 -0.19
CA GLY A 240 22.32 -7.46 -0.05
C GLY A 240 21.94 -6.73 -1.34
N ARG A 241 21.42 -7.47 -2.31
CA ARG A 241 20.96 -6.94 -3.61
C ARG A 241 19.59 -7.49 -3.98
N VAL A 242 18.93 -6.84 -4.95
CA VAL A 242 17.61 -7.25 -5.41
C VAL A 242 17.70 -8.60 -6.11
N GLY A 243 16.98 -9.59 -5.58
CA GLY A 243 16.98 -10.95 -6.07
C GLY A 243 16.26 -11.15 -7.39
N ALA A 244 16.53 -12.27 -8.04
CA ALA A 244 16.04 -12.59 -9.39
C ALA A 244 14.53 -12.79 -9.39
N LEU A 245 13.97 -13.51 -8.41
CA LEU A 245 12.53 -13.75 -8.33
C LEU A 245 11.76 -12.46 -8.03
N THR A 246 12.28 -11.57 -7.19
CA THR A 246 11.69 -10.25 -6.93
C THR A 246 11.61 -9.41 -8.21
N LYS A 247 12.67 -9.40 -9.03
CA LYS A 247 12.68 -8.72 -10.34
C LYS A 247 11.64 -9.31 -11.30
N GLN A 248 11.56 -10.63 -11.41
CA GLN A 248 10.58 -11.32 -12.25
C GLN A 248 9.14 -11.01 -11.80
N LEU A 249 8.86 -11.07 -10.50
CA LEU A 249 7.56 -10.75 -9.94
C LEU A 249 7.19 -9.27 -10.16
N SER A 250 8.16 -8.36 -10.08
CA SER A 250 7.94 -6.94 -10.37
C SER A 250 7.53 -6.73 -11.82
N ALA A 251 8.24 -7.35 -12.78
CA ALA A 251 7.91 -7.29 -14.20
C ALA A 251 6.53 -7.91 -14.49
N ALA A 252 6.22 -9.06 -13.89
CA ALA A 252 4.93 -9.73 -14.04
C ALA A 252 3.78 -8.90 -13.44
N TYR A 253 4.00 -8.24 -12.30
CA TYR A 253 3.04 -7.32 -11.70
C TYR A 253 2.78 -6.12 -12.62
N GLU A 254 3.81 -5.48 -13.17
CA GLU A 254 3.64 -4.35 -14.09
C GLU A 254 2.92 -4.76 -15.39
N ALA A 255 3.19 -5.95 -15.92
CA ALA A 255 2.44 -6.51 -17.04
C ALA A 255 0.97 -6.75 -16.69
N TYR A 256 0.70 -7.27 -15.50
CA TYR A 256 -0.65 -7.44 -14.97
C TYR A 256 -1.38 -6.10 -14.85
N VAL A 257 -0.72 -5.07 -14.32
CA VAL A 257 -1.27 -3.71 -14.20
C VAL A 257 -1.72 -3.19 -15.56
N ARG A 258 -0.84 -3.22 -16.57
CA ARG A 258 -1.18 -2.77 -17.93
C ARG A 258 -2.39 -3.48 -18.52
N LYS A 259 -2.51 -4.79 -18.29
CA LYS A 259 -3.60 -5.62 -18.84
C LYS A 259 -4.92 -5.48 -18.07
N LYS A 260 -4.87 -5.30 -16.74
CA LYS A 260 -6.03 -5.47 -15.83
C LYS A 260 -6.46 -4.20 -15.09
N ALA A 261 -5.82 -3.06 -15.34
CA ALA A 261 -6.31 -1.80 -14.79
C ALA A 261 -7.73 -1.53 -15.30
N GLU A 262 -8.63 -1.23 -14.37
CA GLU A 262 -10.05 -0.98 -14.61
C GLU A 262 -10.26 0.49 -14.95
N THR A 263 -11.12 0.81 -15.91
CA THR A 263 -11.54 2.21 -16.20
C THR A 263 -12.28 2.77 -14.98
N ILE A 264 -11.93 4.01 -14.63
CA ILE A 264 -12.58 4.78 -13.58
C ILE A 264 -13.97 5.21 -14.02
#